data_f9e16c7e02a30e75469ec54a3bf1f417
#
_entry.id   f9e16c7e02a30e75469ec54a3bf1f417
#
_cell.length_a   1.000
_cell.length_b   1.000
_cell.length_c   1.000
_cell.angle_alpha   90.00
_cell.angle_beta   90.00
_cell.angle_gamma   90.00
#
_symmetry.space_group_name_H-M   'P 1'
#
loop_
_entity.id
_entity.type
_entity.pdbx_description
1 polymer ?
#
loop_
_entity_poly.entity_id
_entity_poly.type
_entity_poly.pdbx_seq_one_letter_code
_entity_poly.pdbx_strand_id
1 'polypeptide(L)'
;MVNARSPRMTACRNRSRREVLRMGGLAGAAAATGFPLVSIARAQSSTLKIGYISCMSGPRTDFGATDPWVLERVKAVVKNGLTIGGKNYAVEFVLKDNQSDANQTNVVAKELILGEKCDLVLTNDGENIAGAAAELADARGVPLISTLSPWEAWFFGRHGTPDKGFPFTFHYCIGAGDVFNLYATMWNTVKANKIVGTMYMDSPAGRGFSDPQRGLPAILRKNGYKDLPTGFFQIANDDFSNQIATMKDGDAGIISGTCYPSHFATFWNQAAQAGFKPDVVTVAGPFLFPAGLESLGDRGDGMSTEVLWNPHLPYHSSLTGQSARELADEYEQTSGKQWTQPLGISHSLWEVGIGALKGAAEPKTHKSVRDSIAALNIDTVLGPLNFGKSPIKSVAVQPLTGGQWRKTKSGKYKYELLIVNSGTSNAKPDAEFKLLSQLA
;
A
#
# COMPACT_ATOMS: atom_id res chain seq x y z
N MET A 1 -41.59 -26.95 -57.57
CA MET A 1 -42.95 -26.47 -57.38
C MET A 1 -43.03 -25.55 -56.21
N VAL A 2 -43.67 -24.47 -56.42
CA VAL A 2 -44.15 -23.40 -55.50
C VAL A 2 -43.18 -22.26 -55.17
N ASN A 3 -43.51 -21.19 -55.91
CA ASN A 3 -43.13 -19.79 -55.78
C ASN A 3 -43.34 -19.19 -54.35
N ALA A 4 -42.46 -18.33 -53.94
CA ALA A 4 -42.79 -17.28 -52.98
C ALA A 4 -42.10 -15.96 -53.39
N ARG A 5 -42.92 -14.94 -53.53
CA ARG A 5 -42.62 -13.61 -54.02
C ARG A 5 -41.95 -12.73 -53.02
N SER A 6 -40.95 -11.93 -53.45
CA SER A 6 -40.37 -10.76 -52.77
C SER A 6 -41.40 -9.60 -52.70
N PRO A 7 -41.36 -8.80 -51.61
CA PRO A 7 -42.00 -7.49 -51.59
C PRO A 7 -41.00 -6.36 -51.90
N ARG A 8 -41.49 -5.39 -52.59
CA ARG A 8 -40.86 -4.21 -53.17
C ARG A 8 -40.31 -3.24 -52.15
N MET A 9 -39.11 -2.72 -52.42
CA MET A 9 -38.52 -1.50 -51.81
C MET A 9 -39.40 -0.28 -52.16
N THR A 10 -39.74 0.49 -51.10
CA THR A 10 -40.30 1.83 -51.22
C THR A 10 -39.14 2.85 -51.02
N ALA A 11 -38.95 3.66 -52.04
CA ALA A 11 -37.95 4.70 -52.12
C ALA A 11 -38.26 5.86 -51.13
N CYS A 12 -37.30 6.20 -50.26
CA CYS A 12 -37.35 7.39 -49.43
C CYS A 12 -36.76 8.57 -50.21
N ARG A 13 -37.59 9.57 -50.47
CA ARG A 13 -37.26 10.80 -51.22
C ARG A 13 -36.39 11.72 -50.38
N ASN A 14 -35.21 12.04 -50.86
CA ASN A 14 -34.33 13.11 -50.34
C ASN A 14 -35.01 14.47 -50.46
N ARG A 15 -35.25 15.14 -49.32
CA ARG A 15 -35.60 16.55 -49.27
C ARG A 15 -34.33 17.40 -49.19
N SER A 16 -34.22 18.37 -50.12
CA SER A 16 -33.07 19.25 -50.29
C SER A 16 -33.00 20.32 -49.20
N ARG A 17 -31.74 20.70 -48.84
CA ARG A 17 -31.38 21.70 -47.84
C ARG A 17 -31.88 23.15 -48.08
N ARG A 18 -32.71 23.38 -49.11
CA ARG A 18 -33.21 24.71 -49.47
C ARG A 18 -34.58 25.10 -48.93
N GLU A 19 -35.32 24.19 -48.28
CA GLU A 19 -36.67 24.49 -47.75
C GLU A 19 -36.71 24.91 -46.28
N VAL A 20 -35.59 24.89 -45.54
CA VAL A 20 -35.55 25.24 -44.12
C VAL A 20 -35.28 26.74 -43.89
N LEU A 21 -35.01 27.54 -44.92
CA LEU A 21 -34.61 28.94 -44.77
C LEU A 21 -35.71 29.97 -45.10
N ARG A 22 -37.00 29.59 -45.12
CA ARG A 22 -38.09 30.55 -45.46
C ARG A 22 -39.21 30.70 -44.40
N MET A 23 -38.95 30.40 -43.14
CA MET A 23 -39.90 30.74 -42.06
C MET A 23 -39.17 31.40 -40.88
N GLY A 24 -38.80 32.60 -41.05
CA GLY A 24 -38.16 33.41 -40.00
C GLY A 24 -38.27 34.90 -40.33
N GLY A 25 -39.42 35.46 -40.23
CA GLY A 25 -39.62 36.87 -40.41
C GLY A 25 -41.01 37.30 -39.98
N LEU A 26 -41.15 37.68 -38.70
CA LEU A 26 -42.07 38.68 -38.20
C LEU A 26 -41.82 38.85 -36.70
N ALA A 27 -40.93 39.77 -36.33
CA ALA A 27 -40.69 40.17 -34.98
C ALA A 27 -41.54 41.38 -34.66
N GLY A 28 -42.45 41.24 -33.70
CA GLY A 28 -43.12 42.34 -33.03
C GLY A 28 -42.26 42.86 -31.91
N ALA A 29 -42.04 44.17 -31.89
CA ALA A 29 -41.42 44.92 -30.83
C ALA A 29 -42.28 44.87 -29.55
N ALA A 30 -41.72 44.45 -28.44
CA ALA A 30 -42.32 44.63 -27.09
C ALA A 30 -41.21 45.10 -26.13
N ALA A 31 -41.60 46.12 -25.40
CA ALA A 31 -40.82 47.07 -24.58
C ALA A 31 -39.90 46.43 -23.51
N ALA A 32 -38.85 47.16 -23.26
CA ALA A 32 -37.88 46.97 -22.18
C ALA A 32 -38.55 47.12 -20.78
N THR A 33 -38.57 46.04 -20.03
CA THR A 33 -38.58 46.08 -18.56
C THR A 33 -37.36 45.28 -18.13
N GLY A 34 -36.34 45.99 -17.63
CA GLY A 34 -35.08 45.47 -17.20
C GLY A 34 -35.23 44.59 -15.94
N PHE A 35 -35.41 43.27 -16.13
CA PHE A 35 -35.05 42.29 -15.11
C PHE A 35 -33.61 41.80 -15.42
N PRO A 36 -32.69 41.90 -14.45
CA PRO A 36 -31.40 41.26 -14.63
C PRO A 36 -31.66 39.78 -14.74
N LEU A 37 -31.46 39.23 -15.94
CA LEU A 37 -31.25 37.79 -16.12
C LEU A 37 -29.99 37.45 -15.33
N VAL A 38 -30.17 37.11 -14.06
CA VAL A 38 -29.14 36.42 -13.29
C VAL A 38 -28.99 35.06 -13.99
N SER A 39 -28.07 35.00 -14.95
CA SER A 39 -27.51 33.75 -15.41
C SER A 39 -26.88 33.10 -14.18
N ILE A 40 -27.60 32.21 -13.53
CA ILE A 40 -27.01 31.22 -12.64
C ILE A 40 -26.16 30.35 -13.59
N ALA A 41 -24.95 30.83 -13.87
CA ALA A 41 -23.90 29.98 -14.38
C ALA A 41 -23.72 28.88 -13.33
N ARG A 42 -24.43 27.77 -13.52
CA ARG A 42 -24.18 26.54 -12.80
C ARG A 42 -22.74 26.22 -13.13
N ALA A 43 -21.81 26.63 -12.25
CA ALA A 43 -20.42 26.26 -12.36
C ALA A 43 -20.42 24.73 -12.51
N GLN A 44 -20.14 24.27 -13.70
CA GLN A 44 -20.00 22.84 -13.99
C GLN A 44 -18.87 22.37 -13.09
N SER A 45 -19.21 21.73 -11.97
CA SER A 45 -18.21 21.22 -11.03
C SER A 45 -17.34 20.26 -11.83
N SER A 46 -16.08 20.64 -12.04
CA SER A 46 -15.13 19.75 -12.69
C SER A 46 -14.93 18.55 -11.75
N THR A 47 -15.00 17.36 -12.30
CA THR A 47 -14.82 16.11 -11.54
C THR A 47 -13.32 15.77 -11.51
N LEU A 48 -12.80 15.48 -10.31
CA LEU A 48 -11.49 14.85 -10.12
C LEU A 48 -11.67 13.34 -10.13
N LYS A 49 -10.93 12.65 -10.97
CA LYS A 49 -10.97 11.20 -11.08
C LYS A 49 -9.72 10.59 -10.50
N ILE A 50 -9.87 9.74 -9.49
CA ILE A 50 -8.77 9.04 -8.82
C ILE A 50 -8.86 7.55 -9.14
N GLY A 51 -7.83 7.02 -9.80
CA GLY A 51 -7.67 5.59 -10.03
C GLY A 51 -7.01 4.93 -8.80
N TYR A 52 -7.51 3.76 -8.42
CA TYR A 52 -6.92 2.97 -7.36
C TYR A 52 -6.70 1.53 -7.82
N ILE A 53 -5.44 1.08 -7.78
CA ILE A 53 -5.04 -0.29 -8.10
C ILE A 53 -4.79 -1.03 -6.79
N SER A 54 -5.50 -2.12 -6.56
CA SER A 54 -5.43 -2.94 -5.34
C SER A 54 -5.26 -4.42 -5.68
N CYS A 55 -4.62 -5.19 -4.80
CA CYS A 55 -4.50 -6.64 -4.90
C CYS A 55 -5.68 -7.34 -4.20
N MET A 56 -6.89 -7.19 -4.73
CA MET A 56 -8.11 -7.77 -4.16
C MET A 56 -8.22 -9.28 -4.38
N SER A 57 -7.46 -9.83 -5.32
CA SER A 57 -7.37 -11.28 -5.58
C SER A 57 -5.91 -11.71 -5.81
N GLY A 58 -5.68 -13.04 -5.86
CA GLY A 58 -4.35 -13.60 -6.04
C GLY A 58 -3.57 -13.79 -4.72
N PRO A 59 -2.25 -14.12 -4.78
CA PRO A 59 -1.48 -14.53 -3.61
C PRO A 59 -1.20 -13.41 -2.59
N ARG A 60 -1.50 -12.15 -2.92
CA ARG A 60 -1.31 -10.99 -2.03
C ARG A 60 -2.63 -10.39 -1.53
N THR A 61 -3.73 -11.13 -1.62
CA THR A 61 -5.08 -10.67 -1.24
C THR A 61 -5.13 -10.10 0.19
N ASP A 62 -4.36 -10.65 1.13
CA ASP A 62 -4.32 -10.15 2.51
C ASP A 62 -3.88 -8.68 2.59
N PHE A 63 -3.03 -8.23 1.68
CA PHE A 63 -2.58 -6.84 1.62
C PHE A 63 -3.65 -5.87 1.11
N GLY A 64 -4.53 -6.32 0.21
CA GLY A 64 -5.64 -5.53 -0.34
C GLY A 64 -6.97 -5.71 0.39
N ALA A 65 -7.05 -6.61 1.38
CA ALA A 65 -8.30 -6.99 2.03
C ALA A 65 -9.05 -5.82 2.72
N THR A 66 -8.34 -4.80 3.16
CA THR A 66 -8.91 -3.61 3.82
C THR A 66 -9.28 -2.49 2.86
N ASP A 67 -8.79 -2.53 1.62
CA ASP A 67 -8.91 -1.44 0.65
C ASP A 67 -10.35 -1.04 0.30
N PRO A 68 -11.29 -1.99 0.07
CA PRO A 68 -12.68 -1.62 -0.18
C PRO A 68 -13.32 -0.91 0.99
N TRP A 69 -13.05 -1.35 2.22
CA TRP A 69 -13.55 -0.71 3.43
C TRP A 69 -13.01 0.71 3.59
N VAL A 70 -11.71 0.90 3.41
CA VAL A 70 -11.06 2.22 3.46
C VAL A 70 -11.62 3.14 2.38
N LEU A 71 -11.79 2.64 1.14
CA LEU A 71 -12.33 3.43 0.03
C LEU A 71 -13.74 3.95 0.33
N GLU A 72 -14.62 3.13 0.91
CA GLU A 72 -15.98 3.58 1.27
C GLU A 72 -15.94 4.72 2.32
N ARG A 73 -15.00 4.69 3.24
CA ARG A 73 -14.82 5.78 4.21
C ARG A 73 -14.29 7.05 3.55
N VAL A 74 -13.33 6.92 2.65
CA VAL A 74 -12.82 8.06 1.88
C VAL A 74 -13.94 8.69 1.05
N LYS A 75 -14.78 7.89 0.40
CA LYS A 75 -15.99 8.37 -0.31
C LYS A 75 -16.91 9.18 0.61
N ALA A 76 -17.12 8.70 1.84
CA ALA A 76 -17.95 9.40 2.82
C ALA A 76 -17.34 10.76 3.22
N VAL A 77 -16.01 10.83 3.40
CA VAL A 77 -15.29 12.07 3.73
C VAL A 77 -15.43 13.11 2.61
N VAL A 78 -15.28 12.70 1.36
CA VAL A 78 -15.32 13.61 0.20
C VAL A 78 -16.66 13.65 -0.53
N LYS A 79 -17.73 13.16 0.06
CA LYS A 79 -19.08 13.10 -0.55
C LYS A 79 -19.60 14.44 -1.08
N ASN A 80 -19.18 15.53 -0.47
CA ASN A 80 -19.55 16.91 -0.87
C ASN A 80 -18.51 17.53 -1.83
N GLY A 81 -17.54 16.73 -2.30
CA GLY A 81 -16.43 17.19 -3.14
C GLY A 81 -15.24 17.71 -2.34
N LEU A 82 -14.22 18.15 -3.07
CA LEU A 82 -13.02 18.78 -2.53
C LEU A 82 -12.97 20.25 -2.92
N THR A 83 -12.91 21.16 -1.95
CA THR A 83 -12.69 22.57 -2.20
C THR A 83 -11.20 22.83 -2.33
N ILE A 84 -10.75 23.28 -3.51
CA ILE A 84 -9.35 23.56 -3.86
C ILE A 84 -9.31 24.92 -4.56
N GLY A 85 -8.50 25.86 -4.04
CA GLY A 85 -8.40 27.20 -4.61
C GLY A 85 -9.76 27.93 -4.70
N GLY A 86 -10.68 27.69 -3.78
CA GLY A 86 -12.03 28.26 -3.78
C GLY A 86 -13.03 27.61 -4.74
N LYS A 87 -12.62 26.60 -5.52
CA LYS A 87 -13.52 25.83 -6.41
C LYS A 87 -13.83 24.47 -5.77
N ASN A 88 -15.09 24.02 -5.88
CA ASN A 88 -15.48 22.69 -5.44
C ASN A 88 -15.44 21.69 -6.60
N TYR A 89 -14.76 20.58 -6.40
CA TYR A 89 -14.58 19.49 -7.36
C TYR A 89 -15.31 18.24 -6.85
N ALA A 90 -16.22 17.70 -7.64
CA ALA A 90 -16.73 16.35 -7.36
C ALA A 90 -15.58 15.34 -7.47
N VAL A 91 -15.62 14.24 -6.73
CA VAL A 91 -14.59 13.20 -6.77
C VAL A 91 -15.19 11.89 -7.24
N GLU A 92 -14.57 11.31 -8.26
CA GLU A 92 -14.90 9.98 -8.79
C GLU A 92 -13.74 9.03 -8.51
N PHE A 93 -14.07 7.81 -8.10
CA PHE A 93 -13.09 6.77 -7.76
C PHE A 93 -13.26 5.58 -8.71
N VAL A 94 -12.15 5.11 -9.26
CA VAL A 94 -12.11 3.93 -10.13
C VAL A 94 -11.18 2.90 -9.50
N LEU A 95 -11.77 1.89 -8.85
CA LEU A 95 -11.04 0.77 -8.23
C LEU A 95 -10.84 -0.35 -9.25
N LYS A 96 -9.61 -0.86 -9.33
CA LYS A 96 -9.21 -1.98 -10.20
C LYS A 96 -8.44 -3.03 -9.41
N ASP A 97 -8.75 -4.30 -9.68
CA ASP A 97 -8.00 -5.44 -9.16
C ASP A 97 -6.85 -5.80 -10.09
N ASN A 98 -5.63 -5.82 -9.58
CA ASN A 98 -4.45 -6.26 -10.32
C ASN A 98 -4.16 -7.76 -10.19
N GLN A 99 -4.97 -8.51 -9.44
CA GLN A 99 -4.84 -9.94 -9.22
C GLN A 99 -3.45 -10.36 -8.68
N SER A 100 -2.77 -9.45 -8.00
CA SER A 100 -1.39 -9.64 -7.50
C SER A 100 -0.36 -9.96 -8.60
N ASP A 101 -0.60 -9.47 -9.83
CA ASP A 101 0.20 -9.76 -11.02
C ASP A 101 0.66 -8.48 -11.73
N ALA A 102 1.95 -8.42 -12.12
CA ALA A 102 2.53 -7.24 -12.76
C ALA A 102 1.99 -6.99 -14.18
N ASN A 103 1.67 -8.04 -14.95
CA ASN A 103 1.11 -7.90 -16.29
C ASN A 103 -0.33 -7.38 -16.20
N GLN A 104 -1.12 -7.95 -15.28
CA GLN A 104 -2.47 -7.46 -15.01
C GLN A 104 -2.45 -6.01 -14.52
N THR A 105 -1.46 -5.64 -13.69
CA THR A 105 -1.25 -4.26 -13.26
C THR A 105 -1.05 -3.32 -14.46
N ASN A 106 -0.26 -3.72 -15.45
CA ASN A 106 -0.10 -2.94 -16.68
C ASN A 106 -1.41 -2.77 -17.45
N VAL A 107 -2.26 -3.81 -17.48
CA VAL A 107 -3.58 -3.73 -18.13
C VAL A 107 -4.47 -2.72 -17.41
N VAL A 108 -4.66 -2.86 -16.09
CA VAL A 108 -5.54 -1.96 -15.33
C VAL A 108 -4.98 -0.55 -15.23
N ALA A 109 -3.65 -0.37 -15.19
CA ALA A 109 -3.02 0.95 -15.25
C ALA A 109 -3.30 1.65 -16.60
N LYS A 110 -3.26 0.91 -17.73
CA LYS A 110 -3.66 1.45 -19.04
C LYS A 110 -5.12 1.88 -19.06
N GLU A 111 -6.02 1.09 -18.48
CA GLU A 111 -7.43 1.45 -18.36
C GLU A 111 -7.60 2.75 -17.57
N LEU A 112 -6.95 2.87 -16.40
CA LEU A 112 -7.04 4.08 -15.57
C LEU A 112 -6.45 5.32 -16.24
N ILE A 113 -5.29 5.18 -16.87
CA ILE A 113 -4.52 6.30 -17.43
C ILE A 113 -5.06 6.73 -18.80
N LEU A 114 -5.32 5.78 -19.71
CA LEU A 114 -5.69 6.06 -21.09
C LEU A 114 -7.20 6.04 -21.31
N GLY A 115 -7.91 5.09 -20.69
CA GLY A 115 -9.36 4.92 -20.79
C GLY A 115 -10.11 5.91 -19.90
N GLU A 116 -9.94 5.78 -18.59
CA GLU A 116 -10.63 6.61 -17.59
C GLU A 116 -10.06 8.02 -17.46
N LYS A 117 -8.81 8.25 -17.89
CA LYS A 117 -8.10 9.53 -17.81
C LYS A 117 -8.07 10.09 -16.40
N CYS A 118 -7.63 9.26 -15.44
CA CYS A 118 -7.51 9.64 -14.06
C CYS A 118 -6.54 10.81 -13.87
N ASP A 119 -6.88 11.73 -12.97
CA ASP A 119 -6.05 12.87 -12.60
C ASP A 119 -4.91 12.48 -11.65
N LEU A 120 -5.13 11.39 -10.91
CA LEU A 120 -4.16 10.78 -9.98
C LEU A 120 -4.40 9.28 -9.94
N VAL A 121 -3.33 8.49 -9.85
CA VAL A 121 -3.40 7.04 -9.63
C VAL A 121 -2.73 6.70 -8.30
N LEU A 122 -3.36 5.83 -7.52
CA LEU A 122 -2.85 5.31 -6.25
C LEU A 122 -2.69 3.79 -6.34
N THR A 123 -1.68 3.23 -5.66
CA THR A 123 -1.52 1.77 -5.52
C THR A 123 -0.76 1.39 -4.25
N ASN A 124 -1.17 0.30 -3.60
CA ASN A 124 -0.53 -0.24 -2.41
C ASN A 124 -0.16 -1.72 -2.63
N ASP A 125 0.89 -1.99 -3.38
CA ASP A 125 1.31 -3.36 -3.67
C ASP A 125 2.84 -3.51 -3.70
N GLY A 126 3.33 -4.73 -3.86
CA GLY A 126 4.76 -5.04 -3.93
C GLY A 126 5.50 -4.27 -5.04
N GLU A 127 6.79 -4.15 -4.86
CA GLU A 127 7.68 -3.30 -5.69
C GLU A 127 7.55 -3.53 -7.19
N ASN A 128 7.49 -4.79 -7.65
CA ASN A 128 7.35 -5.11 -9.07
C ASN A 128 5.99 -4.74 -9.63
N ILE A 129 4.96 -4.91 -8.83
CA ILE A 129 3.56 -4.67 -9.19
C ILE A 129 3.32 -3.16 -9.24
N ALA A 130 3.66 -2.45 -8.17
CA ALA A 130 3.58 -0.99 -8.13
C ALA A 130 4.52 -0.34 -9.17
N GLY A 131 5.70 -0.92 -9.41
CA GLY A 131 6.66 -0.49 -10.42
C GLY A 131 6.09 -0.52 -11.83
N ALA A 132 5.37 -1.58 -12.19
CA ALA A 132 4.74 -1.71 -13.52
C ALA A 132 3.74 -0.58 -13.81
N ALA A 133 2.90 -0.22 -12.84
CA ALA A 133 1.99 0.91 -12.97
C ALA A 133 2.75 2.25 -13.03
N ALA A 134 3.79 2.39 -12.22
CA ALA A 134 4.59 3.62 -12.15
C ALA A 134 5.37 3.90 -13.44
N GLU A 135 5.93 2.90 -14.11
CA GLU A 135 6.60 3.07 -15.40
C GLU A 135 5.66 3.61 -16.48
N LEU A 136 4.45 3.07 -16.54
CA LEU A 136 3.44 3.57 -17.47
C LEU A 136 3.02 5.01 -17.12
N ALA A 137 2.83 5.30 -15.85
CA ALA A 137 2.44 6.63 -15.36
C ALA A 137 3.50 7.68 -15.71
N ASP A 138 4.78 7.40 -15.50
CA ASP A 138 5.90 8.27 -15.91
C ASP A 138 5.92 8.48 -17.43
N ALA A 139 5.77 7.40 -18.21
CA ALA A 139 5.76 7.48 -19.68
C ALA A 139 4.59 8.30 -20.23
N ARG A 140 3.51 8.45 -19.48
CA ARG A 140 2.29 9.18 -19.86
C ARG A 140 2.13 10.53 -19.16
N GLY A 141 3.03 10.86 -18.24
CA GLY A 141 2.96 12.10 -17.49
C GLY A 141 1.76 12.19 -16.55
N VAL A 142 1.35 11.07 -15.96
CA VAL A 142 0.23 10.98 -15.01
C VAL A 142 0.77 10.79 -13.61
N PRO A 143 0.37 11.61 -12.62
CA PRO A 143 0.82 11.45 -11.24
C PRO A 143 0.40 10.09 -10.67
N LEU A 144 1.35 9.39 -10.04
CA LEU A 144 1.08 8.14 -9.32
C LEU A 144 1.79 8.15 -7.97
N ILE A 145 1.08 7.71 -6.93
CA ILE A 145 1.63 7.50 -5.59
C ILE A 145 1.48 6.02 -5.25
N SER A 146 2.56 5.41 -4.78
CA SER A 146 2.60 4.02 -4.33
C SER A 146 3.17 3.86 -2.93
N THR A 147 2.85 2.74 -2.27
CA THR A 147 3.36 2.37 -0.94
C THR A 147 3.42 0.85 -0.79
N LEU A 148 3.73 0.36 0.42
CA LEU A 148 3.69 -1.05 0.87
C LEU A 148 4.93 -1.89 0.54
N SER A 149 5.91 -1.41 -0.18
CA SER A 149 7.21 -2.10 -0.30
C SER A 149 8.34 -1.22 0.20
N PRO A 150 9.45 -1.77 0.72
CA PRO A 150 10.61 -0.95 1.07
C PRO A 150 11.01 -0.05 -0.10
N TRP A 151 11.22 1.24 0.20
CA TRP A 151 11.41 2.23 -0.85
C TRP A 151 12.63 1.93 -1.74
N GLU A 152 13.66 1.30 -1.20
CA GLU A 152 14.86 0.93 -1.95
C GLU A 152 14.54 -0.07 -3.07
N ALA A 153 13.67 -1.05 -2.79
CA ALA A 153 13.28 -2.07 -3.77
C ALA A 153 12.51 -1.45 -4.93
N TRP A 154 11.55 -0.55 -4.64
CA TRP A 154 10.79 0.16 -5.66
C TRP A 154 11.67 1.14 -6.45
N PHE A 155 12.54 1.89 -5.76
CA PHE A 155 13.33 2.97 -6.35
C PHE A 155 14.47 2.42 -7.22
N PHE A 156 15.31 1.55 -6.65
CA PHE A 156 16.46 1.00 -7.36
C PHE A 156 16.05 -0.11 -8.34
N GLY A 157 14.98 -0.85 -8.07
CA GLY A 157 14.39 -1.81 -9.01
C GLY A 157 13.95 -1.16 -10.32
N ARG A 158 13.59 0.13 -10.27
CA ARG A 158 13.27 0.96 -11.43
C ARG A 158 14.44 1.83 -11.92
N HIS A 159 15.67 1.52 -11.52
CA HIS A 159 16.88 2.27 -11.89
C HIS A 159 16.87 3.75 -11.46
N GLY A 160 16.20 4.08 -10.34
CA GLY A 160 16.13 5.43 -9.80
C GLY A 160 17.49 6.00 -9.43
N THR A 161 17.67 7.29 -9.67
CA THR A 161 18.85 8.05 -9.28
C THR A 161 18.45 9.06 -8.18
N PRO A 162 19.06 9.01 -6.98
CA PRO A 162 18.57 9.72 -5.79
C PRO A 162 18.34 11.24 -5.98
N ASP A 163 19.22 11.90 -6.72
CA ASP A 163 19.17 13.34 -6.99
C ASP A 163 18.18 13.73 -8.11
N LYS A 164 17.75 12.78 -8.94
CA LYS A 164 16.79 13.00 -10.04
C LYS A 164 15.38 12.57 -9.71
N GLY A 165 15.23 11.38 -9.08
CA GLY A 165 13.92 10.75 -8.84
C GLY A 165 13.23 10.34 -10.14
N PHE A 166 11.91 10.39 -10.14
CA PHE A 166 11.05 10.04 -11.29
C PHE A 166 10.19 11.26 -11.71
N PRO A 167 9.79 11.33 -13.00
CA PRO A 167 9.10 12.52 -13.51
C PRO A 167 7.71 12.76 -12.90
N PHE A 168 6.91 11.70 -12.69
CA PHE A 168 5.51 11.79 -12.25
C PHE A 168 5.14 10.80 -11.16
N THR A 169 6.07 9.92 -10.75
CA THR A 169 5.75 8.86 -9.80
C THR A 169 6.49 9.04 -8.48
N PHE A 170 5.79 8.72 -7.41
CA PHE A 170 6.24 8.88 -6.03
C PHE A 170 5.94 7.62 -5.23
N HIS A 171 6.79 7.38 -4.24
CA HIS A 171 6.64 6.24 -3.35
C HIS A 171 6.93 6.64 -1.92
N TYR A 172 6.19 6.08 -0.97
CA TYR A 172 6.56 6.20 0.43
C TYR A 172 6.42 4.84 1.11
N CYS A 173 7.40 4.51 1.90
CA CYS A 173 7.39 3.33 2.76
C CYS A 173 8.59 3.41 3.72
N ILE A 174 8.71 2.39 4.57
CA ILE A 174 9.91 2.16 5.37
C ILE A 174 11.14 1.88 4.50
N GLY A 175 12.32 2.11 5.04
CA GLY A 175 13.57 1.68 4.44
C GLY A 175 13.94 0.25 4.84
N ALA A 176 14.45 -0.56 3.92
CA ALA A 176 14.95 -1.90 4.23
C ALA A 176 16.11 -1.85 5.23
N GLY A 177 17.00 -0.87 5.09
CA GLY A 177 18.09 -0.63 6.04
C GLY A 177 17.58 -0.32 7.46
N ASP A 178 16.48 0.42 7.59
CA ASP A 178 15.85 0.73 8.88
C ASP A 178 15.26 -0.53 9.52
N VAL A 179 14.63 -1.41 8.71
CA VAL A 179 14.10 -2.71 9.18
C VAL A 179 15.22 -3.57 9.77
N PHE A 180 16.34 -3.71 9.07
CA PHE A 180 17.43 -4.56 9.55
C PHE A 180 18.10 -4.00 10.80
N ASN A 181 18.28 -2.69 10.88
CA ASN A 181 18.79 -2.03 12.09
C ASN A 181 17.81 -2.20 13.25
N LEU A 182 16.51 -2.09 13.01
CA LEU A 182 15.47 -2.32 14.02
C LEU A 182 15.53 -3.75 14.57
N TYR A 183 15.66 -4.76 13.70
CA TYR A 183 15.78 -6.16 14.12
C TYR A 183 16.99 -6.36 15.03
N ALA A 184 18.17 -5.92 14.61
CA ALA A 184 19.38 -6.00 15.44
C ALA A 184 19.22 -5.26 16.77
N THR A 185 18.54 -4.11 16.78
CA THR A 185 18.26 -3.35 18.00
C THR A 185 17.35 -4.12 18.96
N MET A 186 16.29 -4.77 18.47
CA MET A 186 15.43 -5.64 19.29
C MET A 186 16.20 -6.81 19.87
N TRP A 187 16.97 -7.52 19.04
CA TRP A 187 17.74 -8.70 19.49
C TRP A 187 18.82 -8.35 20.52
N ASN A 188 19.41 -7.17 20.45
CA ASN A 188 20.41 -6.71 21.43
C ASN A 188 19.81 -6.45 22.83
N THR A 189 18.48 -6.42 23.00
CA THR A 189 17.82 -6.27 24.30
C THR A 189 17.67 -7.59 25.06
N VAL A 190 17.91 -8.73 24.43
CA VAL A 190 17.76 -10.08 24.99
C VAL A 190 19.05 -10.89 24.89
N LYS A 191 19.16 -11.96 25.71
CA LYS A 191 20.31 -12.85 25.71
C LYS A 191 20.09 -14.07 24.83
N ALA A 192 19.92 -13.86 23.53
CA ALA A 192 19.98 -14.93 22.52
C ALA A 192 21.43 -15.16 22.09
N ASN A 193 21.73 -16.36 21.54
CA ASN A 193 23.02 -16.52 20.84
C ASN A 193 23.03 -15.64 19.58
N LYS A 194 24.21 -15.26 19.12
CA LYS A 194 24.37 -14.35 17.98
C LYS A 194 24.47 -15.08 16.63
N ILE A 195 23.79 -16.20 16.46
CA ILE A 195 23.73 -16.97 15.21
C ILE A 195 22.34 -16.81 14.62
N VAL A 196 22.25 -16.23 13.42
CA VAL A 196 21.00 -15.93 12.73
C VAL A 196 20.86 -16.86 11.55
N GLY A 197 19.92 -17.79 11.64
CA GLY A 197 19.47 -18.60 10.49
C GLY A 197 18.59 -17.74 9.58
N THR A 198 19.02 -17.53 8.34
CA THR A 198 18.30 -16.67 7.41
C THR A 198 17.63 -17.46 6.29
N MET A 199 16.37 -17.13 6.00
CA MET A 199 15.58 -17.73 4.93
C MET A 199 14.97 -16.65 4.05
N TYR A 200 15.10 -16.80 2.73
CA TYR A 200 14.65 -15.81 1.77
C TYR A 200 13.84 -16.46 0.64
N MET A 201 12.63 -15.95 0.44
CA MET A 201 11.87 -16.29 -0.76
C MET A 201 12.60 -15.75 -2.01
N ASP A 202 12.65 -16.52 -3.09
CA ASP A 202 13.20 -16.06 -4.37
C ASP A 202 12.28 -15.04 -5.04
N SER A 203 12.43 -13.81 -4.60
CA SER A 203 11.68 -12.64 -5.02
C SER A 203 12.60 -11.41 -4.99
N PRO A 204 12.23 -10.29 -5.59
CA PRO A 204 13.01 -9.05 -5.49
C PRO A 204 13.21 -8.60 -4.04
N ALA A 205 12.17 -8.69 -3.19
CA ALA A 205 12.29 -8.40 -1.77
C ALA A 205 13.31 -9.34 -1.10
N GLY A 206 13.19 -10.67 -1.31
CA GLY A 206 14.13 -11.64 -0.77
C GLY A 206 15.57 -11.40 -1.21
N ARG A 207 15.79 -11.06 -2.50
CA ARG A 207 17.10 -10.69 -3.02
C ARG A 207 17.63 -9.39 -2.42
N GLY A 208 16.78 -8.39 -2.22
CA GLY A 208 17.15 -7.15 -1.53
C GLY A 208 17.52 -7.39 -0.06
N PHE A 209 16.75 -8.23 0.64
CA PHE A 209 17.01 -8.60 2.03
C PHE A 209 18.32 -9.38 2.20
N SER A 210 18.66 -10.25 1.26
CA SER A 210 19.88 -11.08 1.27
C SER A 210 21.11 -10.40 0.68
N ASP A 211 21.01 -9.15 0.19
CA ASP A 211 22.15 -8.43 -0.40
C ASP A 211 23.31 -8.35 0.60
N PRO A 212 24.52 -8.84 0.26
CA PRO A 212 25.62 -8.92 1.20
C PRO A 212 26.20 -7.55 1.59
N GLN A 213 25.87 -6.49 0.86
CA GLN A 213 26.41 -5.14 1.12
C GLN A 213 25.39 -4.21 1.74
N ARG A 214 24.10 -4.35 1.40
CA ARG A 214 23.01 -3.43 1.80
C ARG A 214 21.88 -4.12 2.56
N GLY A 215 21.81 -5.46 2.47
CA GLY A 215 20.79 -6.28 3.11
C GLY A 215 21.11 -6.64 4.56
N LEU A 216 20.34 -7.57 5.09
CA LEU A 216 20.48 -8.07 6.46
C LEU A 216 21.90 -8.59 6.77
N PRO A 217 22.62 -9.32 5.87
CA PRO A 217 23.98 -9.79 6.14
C PRO A 217 24.97 -8.68 6.48
N ALA A 218 24.83 -7.49 5.89
CA ALA A 218 25.69 -6.34 6.21
C ALA A 218 25.46 -5.85 7.65
N ILE A 219 24.20 -5.78 8.07
CA ILE A 219 23.81 -5.36 9.42
C ILE A 219 24.20 -6.41 10.45
N LEU A 220 24.06 -7.70 10.14
CA LEU A 220 24.50 -8.79 11.01
C LEU A 220 25.99 -8.65 11.32
N ARG A 221 26.84 -8.52 10.30
CA ARG A 221 28.29 -8.31 10.48
C ARG A 221 28.61 -7.08 11.34
N LYS A 222 27.93 -5.95 11.08
CA LYS A 222 28.13 -4.69 11.83
C LYS A 222 27.79 -4.84 13.31
N ASN A 223 26.83 -5.68 13.65
CA ASN A 223 26.35 -5.88 15.04
C ASN A 223 26.95 -7.13 15.70
N GLY A 224 27.91 -7.80 15.07
CA GLY A 224 28.60 -8.97 15.62
C GLY A 224 27.75 -10.24 15.65
N TYR A 225 26.76 -10.34 14.77
CA TYR A 225 26.00 -11.56 14.53
C TYR A 225 26.65 -12.40 13.44
N LYS A 226 26.58 -13.72 13.59
CA LYS A 226 26.96 -14.69 12.57
C LYS A 226 25.76 -14.96 11.67
N ASP A 227 25.87 -14.68 10.38
CA ASP A 227 24.90 -15.08 9.36
C ASP A 227 25.05 -16.55 9.02
N LEU A 228 23.95 -17.29 9.07
CA LEU A 228 23.85 -18.69 8.66
C LEU A 228 22.80 -18.79 7.53
N PRO A 229 23.20 -18.48 6.27
CA PRO A 229 22.28 -18.45 5.16
C PRO A 229 21.86 -19.86 4.75
N THR A 230 20.55 -20.07 4.53
CA THR A 230 19.99 -21.35 4.04
C THR A 230 19.64 -21.34 2.55
N GLY A 231 20.00 -20.26 1.85
CA GLY A 231 19.70 -20.06 0.42
C GLY A 231 18.29 -19.53 0.16
N PHE A 232 17.95 -19.48 -1.12
CA PHE A 232 16.62 -19.06 -1.56
C PHE A 232 15.68 -20.27 -1.69
N PHE A 233 14.40 -20.04 -1.46
CA PHE A 233 13.34 -21.00 -1.77
C PHE A 233 12.31 -20.38 -2.73
N GLN A 234 11.70 -21.23 -3.56
CA GLN A 234 10.71 -20.81 -4.55
C GLN A 234 9.33 -20.54 -3.91
N ILE A 235 8.49 -19.75 -4.57
CA ILE A 235 7.12 -19.44 -4.09
C ILE A 235 6.27 -20.69 -3.89
N ALA A 236 6.48 -21.73 -4.71
CA ALA A 236 5.76 -22.99 -4.60
C ALA A 236 6.37 -23.98 -3.58
N ASN A 237 7.38 -23.55 -2.80
CA ASN A 237 8.07 -24.45 -1.86
C ASN A 237 7.19 -24.78 -0.65
N ASP A 238 7.09 -26.06 -0.33
CA ASP A 238 6.36 -26.63 0.82
C ASP A 238 7.23 -27.55 1.71
N ASP A 239 8.53 -27.69 1.38
CA ASP A 239 9.50 -28.45 2.17
C ASP A 239 10.69 -27.58 2.58
N PHE A 240 10.85 -27.38 3.88
CA PHE A 240 11.92 -26.61 4.51
C PHE A 240 12.90 -27.46 5.32
N SER A 241 12.89 -28.77 5.14
CA SER A 241 13.71 -29.72 5.93
C SER A 241 15.20 -29.40 5.86
N ASN A 242 15.72 -29.03 4.68
CA ASN A 242 17.11 -28.66 4.49
C ASN A 242 17.49 -27.35 5.21
N GLN A 243 16.63 -26.34 5.12
CA GLN A 243 16.82 -25.07 5.83
C GLN A 243 16.82 -25.30 7.34
N ILE A 244 15.87 -26.10 7.86
CA ILE A 244 15.75 -26.43 9.27
C ILE A 244 16.97 -27.22 9.76
N ALA A 245 17.43 -28.24 8.99
CA ALA A 245 18.64 -28.98 9.33
C ALA A 245 19.87 -28.08 9.42
N THR A 246 20.08 -27.22 8.42
CA THR A 246 21.18 -26.25 8.40
C THR A 246 21.13 -25.33 9.62
N MET A 247 19.95 -24.79 9.97
CA MET A 247 19.82 -23.91 11.12
C MET A 247 20.06 -24.61 12.43
N LYS A 248 19.55 -25.84 12.56
CA LYS A 248 19.70 -26.67 13.78
C LYS A 248 21.16 -27.09 13.99
N ASP A 249 21.82 -27.59 12.93
CA ASP A 249 23.19 -28.04 12.99
C ASP A 249 24.17 -26.86 13.20
N GLY A 250 23.80 -25.70 12.73
CA GLY A 250 24.54 -24.46 12.93
C GLY A 250 24.23 -23.71 14.24
N ASP A 251 23.40 -24.29 15.11
CA ASP A 251 22.99 -23.72 16.41
C ASP A 251 22.36 -22.31 16.27
N ALA A 252 21.50 -22.11 15.28
CA ALA A 252 20.83 -20.82 15.08
C ALA A 252 19.84 -20.52 16.22
N GLY A 253 20.14 -19.51 17.03
CA GLY A 253 19.22 -19.04 18.10
C GLY A 253 18.22 -18.00 17.59
N ILE A 254 18.49 -17.38 16.47
CA ILE A 254 17.61 -16.37 15.86
C ILE A 254 17.23 -16.82 14.45
N ILE A 255 15.94 -16.73 14.11
CA ILE A 255 15.44 -16.93 12.75
C ILE A 255 15.04 -15.57 12.17
N SER A 256 15.50 -15.27 10.96
CA SER A 256 15.13 -14.06 10.25
C SER A 256 15.02 -14.29 8.72
N GLY A 257 14.52 -13.29 8.02
CA GLY A 257 14.36 -13.32 6.56
C GLY A 257 13.03 -12.73 6.10
N THR A 258 12.54 -13.20 4.95
CA THR A 258 11.25 -12.76 4.39
C THR A 258 10.54 -13.89 3.67
N CYS A 259 9.24 -14.04 3.92
CA CYS A 259 8.37 -15.03 3.29
C CYS A 259 6.89 -14.64 3.41
N TYR A 260 6.01 -15.38 2.77
CA TYR A 260 4.56 -15.26 2.97
C TYR A 260 4.08 -16.05 4.20
N PRO A 261 2.89 -15.75 4.75
CA PRO A 261 2.34 -16.43 5.91
C PRO A 261 2.28 -17.95 5.77
N SER A 262 1.89 -18.46 4.59
CA SER A 262 1.82 -19.91 4.30
C SER A 262 3.19 -20.59 4.37
N HIS A 263 4.23 -19.96 3.84
CA HIS A 263 5.60 -20.50 3.92
C HIS A 263 6.07 -20.60 5.36
N PHE A 264 5.84 -19.53 6.14
CA PHE A 264 6.24 -19.55 7.54
C PHE A 264 5.48 -20.61 8.35
N ALA A 265 4.19 -20.76 8.13
CA ALA A 265 3.39 -21.79 8.81
C ALA A 265 3.92 -23.21 8.52
N THR A 266 4.26 -23.51 7.25
CA THR A 266 4.86 -24.79 6.85
C THR A 266 6.24 -24.98 7.50
N PHE A 267 7.12 -23.99 7.37
CA PHE A 267 8.45 -23.99 8.03
C PHE A 267 8.32 -24.25 9.54
N TRP A 268 7.45 -23.52 10.23
CA TRP A 268 7.31 -23.58 11.68
C TRP A 268 6.75 -24.93 12.17
N ASN A 269 5.87 -25.56 11.37
CA ASN A 269 5.39 -26.91 11.64
C ASN A 269 6.51 -27.95 11.50
N GLN A 270 7.29 -27.88 10.42
CA GLN A 270 8.41 -28.79 10.19
C GLN A 270 9.54 -28.56 11.21
N ALA A 271 9.81 -27.31 11.59
CA ALA A 271 10.76 -26.99 12.65
C ALA A 271 10.40 -27.64 14.00
N ALA A 272 9.11 -27.61 14.37
CA ALA A 272 8.62 -28.28 15.57
C ALA A 272 8.78 -29.81 15.49
N GLN A 273 8.46 -30.43 14.35
CA GLN A 273 8.65 -31.87 14.11
C GLN A 273 10.13 -32.27 14.20
N ALA A 274 11.03 -31.42 13.72
CA ALA A 274 12.48 -31.61 13.82
C ALA A 274 13.04 -31.31 15.21
N GLY A 275 12.22 -30.85 16.16
CA GLY A 275 12.66 -30.45 17.51
C GLY A 275 13.55 -29.21 17.53
N PHE A 276 13.48 -28.36 16.48
CA PHE A 276 14.23 -27.11 16.41
C PHE A 276 13.51 -26.01 17.21
N LYS A 277 14.22 -25.38 18.14
CA LYS A 277 13.66 -24.40 19.08
C LYS A 277 14.56 -23.16 19.14
N PRO A 278 14.39 -22.19 18.25
CA PRO A 278 15.13 -20.93 18.32
C PRO A 278 14.66 -20.08 19.51
N ASP A 279 15.51 -19.17 19.96
CA ASP A 279 15.21 -18.21 21.02
C ASP A 279 14.35 -17.04 20.53
N VAL A 280 14.57 -16.63 19.28
CA VAL A 280 13.94 -15.47 18.65
C VAL A 280 13.51 -15.80 17.21
N VAL A 281 12.33 -15.33 16.85
CA VAL A 281 11.85 -15.34 15.46
C VAL A 281 11.41 -13.94 15.07
N THR A 282 12.10 -13.37 14.07
CA THR A 282 11.80 -12.04 13.52
C THR A 282 11.84 -12.11 12.00
N VAL A 283 10.68 -12.21 11.36
CA VAL A 283 10.58 -12.43 9.90
C VAL A 283 9.65 -11.40 9.28
N ALA A 284 10.08 -10.78 8.20
CA ALA A 284 9.30 -9.83 7.43
C ALA A 284 8.22 -10.51 6.61
N GLY A 285 7.03 -9.93 6.60
CA GLY A 285 5.89 -10.36 5.79
C GLY A 285 4.86 -11.21 6.52
N PRO A 286 5.18 -12.37 7.11
CA PRO A 286 4.16 -13.27 7.64
C PRO A 286 3.42 -12.72 8.85
N PHE A 287 4.03 -11.83 9.62
CA PHE A 287 3.48 -11.34 10.87
C PHE A 287 2.85 -9.94 10.78
N LEU A 288 2.55 -9.48 9.58
CA LEU A 288 1.74 -8.29 9.35
C LEU A 288 0.24 -8.55 9.56
N PHE A 289 -0.15 -9.84 9.66
CA PHE A 289 -1.54 -10.29 9.69
C PHE A 289 -1.82 -11.18 10.90
N PRO A 290 -2.89 -10.92 11.69
CA PRO A 290 -3.28 -11.79 12.79
C PRO A 290 -3.53 -13.25 12.36
N ALA A 291 -4.15 -13.46 11.19
CA ALA A 291 -4.41 -14.79 10.65
C ALA A 291 -3.13 -15.64 10.49
N GLY A 292 -2.01 -15.01 10.15
CA GLY A 292 -0.71 -15.68 10.10
C GLY A 292 -0.32 -16.29 11.44
N LEU A 293 -0.59 -15.57 12.54
CA LEU A 293 -0.29 -16.03 13.91
C LEU A 293 -1.29 -17.10 14.37
N GLU A 294 -2.57 -16.93 14.04
CA GLU A 294 -3.62 -17.89 14.40
C GLU A 294 -3.36 -19.26 13.78
N SER A 295 -2.84 -19.31 12.55
CA SER A 295 -2.48 -20.56 11.86
C SER A 295 -1.36 -21.34 12.57
N LEU A 296 -0.53 -20.68 13.40
CA LEU A 296 0.52 -21.32 14.19
C LEU A 296 0.00 -21.93 15.50
N GLY A 297 -1.28 -21.79 15.80
CA GLY A 297 -1.89 -22.23 17.05
C GLY A 297 -1.27 -21.53 18.25
N ASP A 298 -0.93 -22.25 19.31
CA ASP A 298 -0.30 -21.67 20.51
C ASP A 298 1.17 -21.31 20.31
N ARG A 299 1.79 -21.77 19.24
CA ARG A 299 3.18 -21.51 18.88
C ARG A 299 3.43 -20.18 18.16
N GLY A 300 2.38 -19.34 18.00
CA GLY A 300 2.49 -17.99 17.46
C GLY A 300 2.90 -16.94 18.49
N ASP A 301 2.96 -17.29 19.80
CA ASP A 301 3.37 -16.35 20.83
C ASP A 301 4.86 -15.99 20.71
N GLY A 302 5.17 -14.69 20.79
CA GLY A 302 6.55 -14.20 20.71
C GLY A 302 7.08 -13.96 19.30
N MET A 303 6.34 -14.25 18.24
CA MET A 303 6.74 -13.89 16.86
C MET A 303 6.89 -12.37 16.74
N SER A 304 7.93 -11.91 16.07
CA SER A 304 8.25 -10.48 15.97
C SER A 304 8.47 -10.02 14.53
N THR A 305 8.26 -8.74 14.28
CA THR A 305 8.32 -8.15 12.94
C THR A 305 8.50 -6.63 13.02
N GLU A 306 8.75 -6.04 11.89
CA GLU A 306 8.57 -4.60 11.69
C GLU A 306 7.08 -4.22 11.81
N VAL A 307 6.84 -3.02 12.30
CA VAL A 307 5.48 -2.46 12.43
C VAL A 307 5.39 -1.18 11.63
N LEU A 308 4.65 -1.26 10.54
CA LEU A 308 4.37 -0.13 9.66
C LEU A 308 3.20 0.68 10.18
N TRP A 309 2.22 -0.01 10.78
CA TRP A 309 1.08 0.60 11.44
C TRP A 309 0.56 -0.28 12.58
N ASN A 310 0.10 0.37 13.64
CA ASN A 310 -0.45 -0.26 14.83
C ASN A 310 -1.40 0.72 15.54
N PRO A 311 -2.50 0.27 16.16
CA PRO A 311 -3.40 1.11 16.93
C PRO A 311 -2.76 1.90 18.10
N HIS A 312 -1.58 1.49 18.55
CA HIS A 312 -0.85 2.17 19.63
C HIS A 312 0.08 3.30 19.12
N LEU A 313 0.16 3.51 17.79
CA LEU A 313 0.91 4.64 17.26
C LEU A 313 0.26 5.97 17.65
N PRO A 314 1.06 7.00 18.00
CA PRO A 314 0.55 8.27 18.50
C PRO A 314 0.10 9.23 17.38
N TYR A 315 -0.32 8.69 16.25
CA TYR A 315 -0.62 9.46 15.05
C TYR A 315 -2.13 9.52 14.77
N HIS A 316 -2.53 10.54 14.03
CA HIS A 316 -3.92 10.81 13.69
C HIS A 316 -4.09 10.97 12.18
N SER A 317 -5.26 10.60 11.69
CA SER A 317 -5.61 10.77 10.28
C SER A 317 -5.81 12.25 9.94
N SER A 318 -5.14 12.71 8.90
CA SER A 318 -5.36 14.04 8.31
C SER A 318 -6.68 14.15 7.53
N LEU A 319 -7.34 13.03 7.21
CA LEU A 319 -8.64 13.00 6.53
C LEU A 319 -9.82 13.03 7.51
N THR A 320 -9.74 12.26 8.59
CA THR A 320 -10.87 12.04 9.52
C THR A 320 -10.62 12.64 10.90
N GLY A 321 -9.39 12.97 11.25
CA GLY A 321 -8.98 13.38 12.59
C GLY A 321 -8.85 12.22 13.59
N GLN A 322 -9.23 11.00 13.21
CA GLN A 322 -9.17 9.82 14.06
C GLN A 322 -7.74 9.45 14.41
N SER A 323 -7.52 9.03 15.65
CA SER A 323 -6.29 8.34 16.06
C SER A 323 -6.18 6.97 15.40
N ALA A 324 -4.98 6.40 15.40
CA ALA A 324 -4.76 5.03 14.92
C ALA A 324 -5.65 4.01 15.65
N ARG A 325 -5.88 4.19 16.97
CA ARG A 325 -6.78 3.38 17.79
C ARG A 325 -8.23 3.48 17.30
N GLU A 326 -8.76 4.68 17.15
CA GLU A 326 -10.14 4.89 16.70
C GLU A 326 -10.39 4.32 15.30
N LEU A 327 -9.41 4.40 14.41
CA LEU A 327 -9.49 3.78 13.07
C LEU A 327 -9.56 2.25 13.16
N ALA A 328 -8.75 1.62 14.04
CA ALA A 328 -8.78 0.17 14.27
C ALA A 328 -10.12 -0.26 14.87
N ASP A 329 -10.56 0.42 15.92
CA ASP A 329 -11.80 0.10 16.65
C ASP A 329 -13.03 0.18 15.73
N GLU A 330 -13.07 1.18 14.85
CA GLU A 330 -14.14 1.32 13.87
C GLU A 330 -14.12 0.22 12.82
N TYR A 331 -12.91 -0.14 12.30
CA TYR A 331 -12.77 -1.27 11.39
C TYR A 331 -13.27 -2.57 12.05
N GLU A 332 -12.84 -2.85 13.27
CA GLU A 332 -13.25 -4.05 14.00
C GLU A 332 -14.75 -4.08 14.31
N GLN A 333 -15.33 -2.92 14.66
CA GLN A 333 -16.75 -2.81 14.96
C GLN A 333 -17.61 -3.04 13.72
N THR A 334 -17.21 -2.51 12.58
CA THR A 334 -18.02 -2.52 11.35
C THR A 334 -17.76 -3.74 10.47
N SER A 335 -16.54 -4.28 10.47
CA SER A 335 -16.18 -5.47 9.67
C SER A 335 -16.30 -6.79 10.43
N GLY A 336 -16.28 -6.75 11.78
CA GLY A 336 -16.20 -7.94 12.64
C GLY A 336 -14.84 -8.64 12.62
N LYS A 337 -13.82 -8.08 11.95
CA LYS A 337 -12.47 -8.64 11.80
C LYS A 337 -11.46 -7.86 12.63
N GLN A 338 -10.40 -8.54 13.11
CA GLN A 338 -9.26 -7.86 13.71
C GLN A 338 -8.57 -6.97 12.67
N TRP A 339 -8.08 -5.82 13.10
CA TRP A 339 -7.28 -4.94 12.27
C TRP A 339 -6.00 -5.61 11.77
N THR A 340 -5.50 -5.16 10.63
CA THR A 340 -4.20 -5.56 10.06
C THR A 340 -3.36 -4.34 9.78
N GLN A 341 -2.04 -4.49 9.67
CA GLN A 341 -1.17 -3.35 9.35
C GLN A 341 -1.53 -2.68 8.00
N PRO A 342 -1.93 -3.40 6.94
CA PRO A 342 -2.43 -2.80 5.71
C PRO A 342 -3.61 -1.83 5.87
N LEU A 343 -4.41 -1.92 6.92
CA LEU A 343 -5.50 -0.97 7.18
C LEU A 343 -5.00 0.47 7.26
N GLY A 344 -3.99 0.71 8.12
CA GLY A 344 -3.40 2.05 8.25
C GLY A 344 -2.64 2.48 6.99
N ILE A 345 -1.97 1.53 6.32
CA ILE A 345 -1.22 1.80 5.09
C ILE A 345 -2.17 2.25 3.97
N SER A 346 -3.27 1.52 3.77
CA SER A 346 -4.29 1.87 2.79
C SER A 346 -4.92 3.23 3.10
N HIS A 347 -5.26 3.47 4.38
CA HIS A 347 -5.82 4.75 4.82
C HIS A 347 -4.86 5.91 4.54
N SER A 348 -3.58 5.75 4.89
CA SER A 348 -2.56 6.79 4.66
C SER A 348 -2.34 7.10 3.18
N LEU A 349 -2.48 6.12 2.29
CA LEU A 349 -2.35 6.35 0.85
C LEU A 349 -3.40 7.35 0.35
N TRP A 350 -4.62 7.28 0.89
CA TRP A 350 -5.66 8.24 0.60
C TRP A 350 -5.40 9.60 1.24
N GLU A 351 -4.81 9.65 2.43
CA GLU A 351 -4.37 10.91 3.06
C GLU A 351 -3.38 11.65 2.17
N VAL A 352 -2.36 10.93 1.69
CA VAL A 352 -1.34 11.48 0.79
C VAL A 352 -1.96 11.90 -0.55
N GLY A 353 -2.81 11.05 -1.14
CA GLY A 353 -3.46 11.35 -2.43
C GLY A 353 -4.39 12.57 -2.37
N ILE A 354 -5.26 12.64 -1.37
CA ILE A 354 -6.16 13.79 -1.18
C ILE A 354 -5.36 15.04 -0.78
N GLY A 355 -4.34 14.89 0.07
CA GLY A 355 -3.42 15.98 0.42
C GLY A 355 -2.72 16.57 -0.80
N ALA A 356 -2.24 15.72 -1.70
CA ALA A 356 -1.62 16.13 -2.95
C ALA A 356 -2.58 16.91 -3.87
N LEU A 357 -3.82 16.45 -4.02
CA LEU A 357 -4.83 17.17 -4.80
C LEU A 357 -5.19 18.52 -4.19
N LYS A 358 -5.35 18.57 -2.84
CA LYS A 358 -5.63 19.83 -2.13
C LYS A 358 -4.52 20.85 -2.24
N GLY A 359 -3.25 20.40 -2.31
CA GLY A 359 -2.08 21.27 -2.46
C GLY A 359 -1.80 21.71 -3.90
N ALA A 360 -2.47 21.13 -4.90
CA ALA A 360 -2.27 21.46 -6.30
C ALA A 360 -2.96 22.77 -6.66
N ALA A 361 -2.21 23.72 -7.29
CA ALA A 361 -2.79 24.98 -7.76
C ALA A 361 -3.88 24.77 -8.83
N GLU A 362 -3.67 23.77 -9.69
CA GLU A 362 -4.60 23.35 -10.75
C GLU A 362 -4.75 21.82 -10.72
N PRO A 363 -5.68 21.27 -9.91
CA PRO A 363 -5.75 19.82 -9.66
C PRO A 363 -6.17 18.99 -10.89
N LYS A 364 -6.63 19.63 -11.97
CA LYS A 364 -6.89 18.99 -13.28
C LYS A 364 -5.67 18.96 -14.19
N THR A 365 -4.55 19.49 -13.75
CA THR A 365 -3.30 19.51 -14.50
C THR A 365 -2.29 18.56 -13.83
N HIS A 366 -1.92 17.49 -14.52
CA HIS A 366 -1.02 16.46 -13.99
C HIS A 366 0.31 17.04 -13.45
N LYS A 367 0.88 18.03 -14.15
CA LYS A 367 2.10 18.72 -13.69
C LYS A 367 1.87 19.39 -12.33
N SER A 368 0.72 20.06 -12.12
CA SER A 368 0.42 20.73 -10.86
C SER A 368 0.24 19.75 -9.72
N VAL A 369 -0.43 18.62 -9.97
CA VAL A 369 -0.56 17.53 -8.97
C VAL A 369 0.81 16.92 -8.66
N ARG A 370 1.64 16.65 -9.68
CA ARG A 370 3.00 16.16 -9.50
C ARG A 370 3.85 17.10 -8.65
N ASP A 371 3.80 18.41 -8.92
CA ASP A 371 4.55 19.42 -8.18
C ASP A 371 4.08 19.51 -6.71
N SER A 372 2.77 19.35 -6.49
CA SER A 372 2.20 19.26 -5.15
C SER A 372 2.71 18.04 -4.38
N ILE A 373 2.76 16.86 -5.01
CA ILE A 373 3.31 15.66 -4.35
C ILE A 373 4.78 15.87 -4.00
N ALA A 374 5.57 16.41 -4.93
CA ALA A 374 7.01 16.64 -4.73
C ALA A 374 7.30 17.58 -3.54
N ALA A 375 6.39 18.51 -3.24
CA ALA A 375 6.52 19.47 -2.13
C ALA A 375 5.76 19.00 -0.86
N LEU A 376 5.04 17.89 -0.91
CA LEU A 376 4.12 17.47 0.15
C LEU A 376 4.85 17.17 1.46
N ASN A 377 4.36 17.81 2.52
CA ASN A 377 4.66 17.50 3.91
C ASN A 377 3.33 17.31 4.63
N ILE A 378 3.08 16.12 5.13
CA ILE A 378 1.78 15.74 5.68
C ILE A 378 1.93 14.79 6.87
N ASP A 379 1.16 15.03 7.91
CA ASP A 379 0.99 14.06 8.99
C ASP A 379 -0.12 13.07 8.61
N THR A 380 0.15 11.79 8.76
CA THR A 380 -0.76 10.72 8.43
C THR A 380 -0.95 9.79 9.63
N VAL A 381 -1.88 8.85 9.51
CA VAL A 381 -2.08 7.80 10.51
C VAL A 381 -0.86 6.87 10.67
N LEU A 382 0.10 6.91 9.72
CA LEU A 382 1.41 6.24 9.82
C LEU A 382 2.49 7.13 10.47
N GLY A 383 2.21 8.41 10.64
CA GLY A 383 3.15 9.44 11.07
C GLY A 383 3.48 10.46 9.97
N PRO A 384 4.50 11.31 10.20
CA PRO A 384 4.88 12.36 9.27
C PRO A 384 5.52 11.78 8.00
N LEU A 385 5.07 12.29 6.86
CA LEU A 385 5.64 12.01 5.54
C LEU A 385 6.05 13.32 4.87
N ASN A 386 7.28 13.38 4.35
CA ASN A 386 7.81 14.60 3.75
C ASN A 386 8.60 14.30 2.48
N PHE A 387 7.97 14.47 1.32
CA PHE A 387 8.63 14.33 0.02
C PHE A 387 9.59 15.48 -0.25
N GLY A 388 9.24 16.69 0.18
CA GLY A 388 10.01 17.92 -0.13
C GLY A 388 11.37 17.99 0.56
N LYS A 389 11.54 17.31 1.72
CA LYS A 389 12.80 17.29 2.48
C LYS A 389 13.50 15.91 2.41
N SER A 390 12.97 14.96 1.66
CA SER A 390 13.61 13.67 1.49
C SER A 390 14.96 13.80 0.75
N PRO A 391 16.02 13.11 1.21
CA PRO A 391 17.29 13.08 0.49
C PRO A 391 17.20 12.29 -0.83
N ILE A 392 16.17 11.48 -0.98
CA ILE A 392 15.89 10.69 -2.20
C ILE A 392 14.67 11.31 -2.88
N LYS A 393 14.84 11.94 -4.03
CA LYS A 393 13.72 12.52 -4.77
C LYS A 393 12.71 11.45 -5.17
N SER A 394 11.42 11.81 -5.17
CA SER A 394 10.28 10.93 -5.42
C SER A 394 10.01 9.89 -4.33
N VAL A 395 10.73 9.95 -3.19
CA VAL A 395 10.55 9.05 -2.06
C VAL A 395 10.29 9.83 -0.78
N ALA A 396 9.36 9.36 0.06
CA ALA A 396 9.28 9.75 1.46
C ALA A 396 9.45 8.51 2.35
N VAL A 397 10.26 8.62 3.40
CA VAL A 397 10.48 7.52 4.34
C VAL A 397 9.52 7.68 5.51
N GLN A 398 8.69 6.65 5.74
CA GLN A 398 7.78 6.63 6.87
C GLN A 398 8.47 6.16 8.15
N PRO A 399 7.97 6.58 9.34
CA PRO A 399 8.43 6.04 10.60
C PRO A 399 8.18 4.53 10.72
N LEU A 400 9.01 3.85 11.51
CA LEU A 400 9.00 2.41 11.71
C LEU A 400 9.12 2.09 13.20
N THR A 401 8.37 1.09 13.68
CA THR A 401 8.50 0.50 15.02
C THR A 401 8.75 -0.99 14.95
N GLY A 402 9.24 -1.58 16.04
CA GLY A 402 9.36 -3.03 16.19
C GLY A 402 8.23 -3.57 17.05
N GLY A 403 7.65 -4.70 16.63
CA GLY A 403 6.56 -5.35 17.33
C GLY A 403 6.83 -6.80 17.66
N GLN A 404 6.15 -7.26 18.70
CA GLN A 404 6.12 -8.67 19.07
C GLN A 404 4.70 -9.09 19.40
N TRP A 405 4.24 -10.13 18.76
CA TRP A 405 2.93 -10.72 19.01
C TRP A 405 2.89 -11.41 20.36
N ARG A 406 1.85 -11.16 21.11
CA ARG A 406 1.61 -11.75 22.43
C ARG A 406 0.24 -12.40 22.47
N LYS A 407 0.20 -13.61 23.04
CA LYS A 407 -1.06 -14.28 23.33
C LYS A 407 -1.81 -13.52 24.42
N THR A 408 -3.07 -13.19 24.15
CA THR A 408 -3.90 -12.48 25.14
C THR A 408 -4.53 -13.46 26.11
N LYS A 409 -4.69 -13.03 27.36
CA LYS A 409 -5.35 -13.86 28.39
C LYS A 409 -6.89 -13.68 28.40
N SER A 410 -7.37 -12.53 27.98
CA SER A 410 -8.79 -12.14 28.08
C SER A 410 -9.22 -11.18 26.99
N GLY A 411 -8.43 -11.03 25.90
CA GLY A 411 -8.75 -10.15 24.78
C GLY A 411 -9.81 -10.74 23.84
N LYS A 412 -10.39 -9.88 23.02
CA LYS A 412 -11.33 -10.26 21.94
C LYS A 412 -10.67 -11.21 20.92
N TYR A 413 -9.38 -11.05 20.69
CA TYR A 413 -8.58 -11.83 19.76
C TYR A 413 -7.52 -12.64 20.49
N LYS A 414 -7.07 -13.73 19.87
CA LYS A 414 -6.08 -14.63 20.46
C LYS A 414 -4.70 -13.97 20.63
N TYR A 415 -4.33 -13.09 19.72
CA TYR A 415 -3.05 -12.42 19.69
C TYR A 415 -3.22 -10.91 19.58
N GLU A 416 -2.30 -10.18 20.22
CA GLU A 416 -2.13 -8.74 20.13
C GLU A 416 -0.69 -8.40 19.72
N LEU A 417 -0.52 -7.45 18.80
CA LEU A 417 0.81 -6.95 18.40
C LEU A 417 1.20 -5.77 19.28
N LEU A 418 2.12 -5.97 20.20
CA LEU A 418 2.65 -4.94 21.07
C LEU A 418 3.88 -4.27 20.43
N ILE A 419 4.00 -2.96 20.54
CA ILE A 419 5.21 -2.23 20.19
C ILE A 419 6.24 -2.53 21.27
N VAL A 420 7.38 -3.08 20.87
CA VAL A 420 8.50 -3.44 21.78
C VAL A 420 9.76 -2.64 21.50
N ASN A 421 9.78 -1.86 20.44
CA ASN A 421 10.88 -0.96 20.10
C ASN A 421 10.33 0.26 19.32
N SER A 422 10.77 1.46 19.70
CA SER A 422 10.33 2.71 19.06
C SER A 422 10.81 2.86 17.61
N GLY A 423 11.87 2.16 17.23
CA GLY A 423 12.46 2.26 15.90
C GLY A 423 12.83 3.69 15.53
N THR A 424 12.28 4.18 14.42
CA THR A 424 12.45 5.57 13.94
C THR A 424 11.24 6.46 14.25
N SER A 425 10.26 5.95 15.00
CA SER A 425 9.02 6.65 15.35
C SER A 425 9.08 7.35 16.71
N ASN A 426 8.03 8.09 17.05
CA ASN A 426 7.80 8.69 18.37
C ASN A 426 6.97 7.78 19.30
N ALA A 427 6.65 6.55 18.87
CA ALA A 427 5.86 5.63 19.67
C ALA A 427 6.65 5.17 20.91
N LYS A 428 5.95 5.07 22.03
CA LYS A 428 6.51 4.45 23.23
C LYS A 428 6.29 2.93 23.15
N PRO A 429 7.27 2.10 23.57
CA PRO A 429 7.05 0.67 23.67
C PRO A 429 5.93 0.35 24.68
N ASP A 430 5.06 -0.59 24.30
CA ASP A 430 4.00 -1.12 25.17
C ASP A 430 4.56 -2.17 26.15
N ALA A 431 5.62 -2.87 25.73
CA ALA A 431 6.23 -3.95 26.48
C ALA A 431 7.72 -4.11 26.13
N GLU A 432 8.42 -4.90 26.93
CA GLU A 432 9.77 -5.36 26.60
C GLU A 432 9.76 -6.47 25.56
N PHE A 433 10.77 -6.50 24.69
CA PHE A 433 11.03 -7.63 23.81
C PHE A 433 11.46 -8.85 24.62
N LYS A 434 10.93 -10.04 24.33
CA LYS A 434 11.18 -11.28 25.09
C LYS A 434 11.61 -12.43 24.19
N LEU A 435 12.39 -13.36 24.76
CA LEU A 435 12.68 -14.65 24.14
C LEU A 435 11.40 -15.51 24.10
N LEU A 436 11.32 -16.45 23.14
CA LEU A 436 10.21 -17.40 23.05
C LEU A 436 10.07 -18.23 24.32
N SER A 437 11.20 -18.64 24.93
CA SER A 437 11.22 -19.40 26.18
C SER A 437 10.68 -18.66 27.41
N GLN A 438 10.57 -17.33 27.35
CA GLN A 438 10.00 -16.51 28.43
C GLN A 438 8.48 -16.33 28.32
N LEU A 439 7.87 -16.86 27.24
CA LEU A 439 6.46 -16.72 26.91
C LEU A 439 5.74 -18.06 26.86
N ALA A 440 6.51 -19.17 26.82
CA ALA A 440 6.01 -20.54 26.79
C ALA A 440 5.36 -20.97 28.12
#